data_f71602049499a159af020444c72fc42e
#
_entry.id   f71602049499a159af020444c72fc42e
#
_cell.length_a   1.000
_cell.length_b   1.000
_cell.length_c   1.000
_cell.angle_alpha   90.00
_cell.angle_beta   90.00
_cell.angle_gamma   90.00
#
_symmetry.space_group_name_H-M   'P 1'
#
loop_
_entity.id
_entity.type
_entity.pdbx_description
1 polymer ?
#
loop_
_entity_poly.entity_id
_entity_poly.type
_entity_poly.pdbx_seq_one_letter_code
_entity_poly.pdbx_strand_id
1 'polypeptide(L)'
;GAKVPFFRSAATSNDYATTADVIAEVLDAYERIGMCFGTACCIYPTAPFVTANAIKTAMMLLEQEQADSVIPVVKFSFPPQRCVVIKDGRLTPKWPENMAKRSQDLEPLYHDCGQFYCLNVERFRKQKAIWMEHVVPFIQDEMNVQDIDTPEDWKIAEMKYKLLRGSEVRV
;
A
#
# COMPACT_ATOMS: atom_id res chain seq x y z
N GLY A 1 15.77 7.16 15.50
CA GLY A 1 15.72 6.02 16.40
C GLY A 1 15.71 4.64 15.74
N ALA A 2 15.67 4.51 14.39
CA ALA A 2 15.71 3.20 13.74
C ALA A 2 17.09 2.54 13.89
N LYS A 3 17.08 1.22 14.06
CA LYS A 3 18.29 0.39 14.02
C LYS A 3 18.51 -0.10 12.58
N VAL A 4 19.73 0.04 12.06
CA VAL A 4 20.13 -0.43 10.73
C VAL A 4 21.27 -1.42 10.91
N PRO A 5 21.00 -2.71 11.21
CA PRO A 5 22.03 -3.69 11.53
C PRO A 5 22.82 -4.17 10.31
N PHE A 6 22.31 -3.95 9.08
CA PHE A 6 22.93 -4.35 7.81
C PHE A 6 22.41 -3.49 6.66
N PHE A 7 23.10 -3.53 5.53
CA PHE A 7 22.65 -2.95 4.27
C PHE A 7 22.11 -4.06 3.34
N ARG A 8 21.16 -3.71 2.48
CA ARG A 8 20.69 -4.59 1.41
C ARG A 8 21.81 -4.86 0.40
N SER A 9 21.77 -6.01 -0.22
CA SER A 9 22.68 -6.36 -1.32
C SER A 9 22.38 -5.56 -2.59
N ALA A 10 23.29 -5.57 -3.56
CA ALA A 10 23.03 -5.01 -4.89
C ALA A 10 21.85 -5.68 -5.61
N ALA A 11 21.56 -6.96 -5.29
CA ALA A 11 20.45 -7.69 -5.90
C ALA A 11 19.08 -7.12 -5.53
N THR A 12 18.92 -6.53 -4.33
CA THR A 12 17.66 -5.93 -3.87
C THR A 12 17.71 -4.39 -3.78
N SER A 13 18.79 -3.77 -4.25
CA SER A 13 18.99 -2.31 -4.26
C SER A 13 18.97 -1.73 -5.68
N ASN A 14 18.33 -2.42 -6.63
CA ASN A 14 18.16 -2.00 -8.01
C ASN A 14 16.67 -1.74 -8.32
N ASP A 15 16.40 -1.18 -9.49
CA ASP A 15 15.04 -0.77 -9.92
C ASP A 15 14.13 -1.95 -10.29
N TYR A 16 14.63 -3.18 -10.32
CA TYR A 16 13.88 -4.38 -10.74
C TYR A 16 13.49 -5.28 -9.55
N ALA A 17 14.14 -5.09 -8.41
CA ALA A 17 13.84 -5.87 -7.22
C ALA A 17 12.43 -5.55 -6.71
N THR A 18 11.62 -6.57 -6.53
CA THR A 18 10.29 -6.41 -5.96
C THR A 18 10.35 -6.15 -4.45
N THR A 19 9.28 -5.56 -3.91
CA THR A 19 9.16 -5.40 -2.45
C THR A 19 9.23 -6.75 -1.72
N ALA A 20 8.71 -7.83 -2.33
CA ALA A 20 8.80 -9.16 -1.77
C ALA A 20 10.25 -9.67 -1.68
N ASP A 21 11.07 -9.41 -2.72
CA ASP A 21 12.49 -9.77 -2.71
C ASP A 21 13.24 -9.04 -1.60
N VAL A 22 12.95 -7.74 -1.43
CA VAL A 22 13.54 -6.92 -0.36
C VAL A 22 13.17 -7.44 1.03
N ILE A 23 11.90 -7.75 1.25
CA ILE A 23 11.43 -8.29 2.54
C ILE A 23 12.08 -9.65 2.81
N ALA A 24 12.19 -10.53 1.81
CA ALA A 24 12.83 -11.83 1.94
C ALA A 24 14.30 -11.69 2.37
N GLU A 25 15.08 -10.86 1.67
CA GLU A 25 16.49 -10.60 2.03
C GLU A 25 16.64 -10.04 3.44
N VAL A 26 15.80 -9.08 3.82
CA VAL A 26 15.83 -8.47 5.16
C VAL A 26 15.52 -9.49 6.25
N LEU A 27 14.51 -10.33 6.06
CA LEU A 27 14.18 -11.40 6.99
C LEU A 27 15.31 -12.43 7.11
N ASP A 28 15.94 -12.81 5.99
CA ASP A 28 17.09 -13.73 5.97
C ASP A 28 18.31 -13.12 6.67
N ALA A 29 18.54 -11.80 6.49
CA ALA A 29 19.63 -11.12 7.15
C ALA A 29 19.44 -11.06 8.68
N TYR A 30 18.22 -10.84 9.15
CA TYR A 30 17.90 -10.90 10.57
C TYR A 30 18.07 -12.32 11.15
N GLU A 31 17.61 -13.34 10.42
CA GLU A 31 17.77 -14.73 10.86
C GLU A 31 19.25 -15.14 11.00
N ARG A 32 20.12 -14.68 10.09
CA ARG A 32 21.57 -14.90 10.18
C ARG A 32 22.22 -14.30 11.43
N ILE A 33 21.65 -13.26 12.01
CA ILE A 33 22.10 -12.67 13.28
C ILE A 33 21.29 -13.16 14.51
N GLY A 34 20.53 -14.26 14.33
CA GLY A 34 19.79 -14.92 15.40
C GLY A 34 18.46 -14.26 15.77
N MET A 35 17.91 -13.40 14.90
CA MET A 35 16.63 -12.72 15.14
C MET A 35 15.55 -13.27 14.19
N CYS A 36 14.51 -13.88 14.77
CA CYS A 36 13.35 -14.39 14.04
C CYS A 36 12.10 -13.60 14.42
N PHE A 37 11.21 -13.36 13.45
CA PHE A 37 9.97 -12.63 13.63
C PHE A 37 8.77 -13.45 13.17
N GLY A 38 7.66 -13.38 13.91
CA GLY A 38 6.38 -13.97 13.50
C GLY A 38 5.62 -13.07 12.52
N THR A 39 5.80 -11.76 12.64
CA THR A 39 5.15 -10.75 11.81
C THR A 39 6.16 -9.69 11.37
N ALA A 40 5.88 -9.05 10.24
CA ALA A 40 6.67 -7.94 9.72
C ALA A 40 5.74 -6.83 9.17
N CYS A 41 6.22 -5.58 9.25
CA CYS A 41 5.57 -4.46 8.60
C CYS A 41 6.61 -3.75 7.71
N CYS A 42 6.41 -3.80 6.40
CA CYS A 42 7.20 -3.04 5.44
C CYS A 42 6.55 -1.67 5.26
N ILE A 43 7.27 -0.60 5.50
CA ILE A 43 6.80 0.79 5.34
C ILE A 43 7.59 1.44 4.23
N TYR A 44 6.91 2.03 3.25
CA TYR A 44 7.57 2.73 2.16
C TYR A 44 8.11 4.10 2.63
N PRO A 45 9.28 4.52 2.14
CA PRO A 45 9.87 5.81 2.52
C PRO A 45 9.04 7.00 2.02
N THR A 46 8.24 6.81 0.97
CA THR A 46 7.35 7.79 0.34
C THR A 46 5.94 7.80 0.93
N ALA A 47 5.76 7.32 2.16
CA ALA A 47 4.45 7.21 2.84
C ALA A 47 4.31 8.23 3.99
N PRO A 48 4.13 9.55 3.71
CA PRO A 48 4.18 10.61 4.71
C PRO A 48 2.99 10.62 5.68
N PHE A 49 1.91 9.91 5.35
CA PHE A 49 0.67 9.90 6.14
C PHE A 49 0.53 8.66 7.03
N VAL A 50 1.50 7.75 7.00
CA VAL A 50 1.48 6.57 7.87
C VAL A 50 1.57 7.01 9.33
N THR A 51 0.63 6.53 10.13
CA THR A 51 0.57 6.78 11.58
C THR A 51 0.83 5.50 12.36
N ALA A 52 1.33 5.66 13.58
CA ALA A 52 1.49 4.53 14.51
C ALA A 52 0.16 3.79 14.76
N ASN A 53 -0.96 4.54 14.79
CA ASN A 53 -2.29 3.95 14.97
C ASN A 53 -2.72 3.12 13.76
N ALA A 54 -2.46 3.57 12.54
CA ALA A 54 -2.77 2.82 11.31
C ALA A 54 -2.02 1.48 11.29
N ILE A 55 -0.69 1.51 11.56
CA ILE A 55 0.12 0.29 11.64
C ILE A 55 -0.39 -0.65 12.74
N LYS A 56 -0.68 -0.11 13.93
CA LYS A 56 -1.20 -0.91 15.05
C LYS A 56 -2.52 -1.59 14.69
N THR A 57 -3.44 -0.86 14.07
CA THR A 57 -4.73 -1.41 13.63
C THR A 57 -4.56 -2.48 12.55
N ALA A 58 -3.69 -2.26 11.58
CA ALA A 58 -3.41 -3.25 10.54
C ALA A 58 -2.75 -4.52 11.11
N MET A 59 -1.84 -4.38 12.08
CA MET A 59 -1.25 -5.53 12.78
C MET A 59 -2.28 -6.30 13.61
N MET A 60 -3.22 -5.59 14.26
CA MET A 60 -4.34 -6.25 14.96
C MET A 60 -5.25 -7.01 14.00
N LEU A 61 -5.56 -6.44 12.82
CA LEU A 61 -6.32 -7.13 11.78
C LEU A 61 -5.59 -8.39 11.29
N LEU A 62 -4.28 -8.32 11.07
CA LEU A 62 -3.47 -9.46 10.67
C LEU A 62 -3.64 -10.64 11.63
N GLU A 63 -3.65 -10.35 12.94
CA GLU A 63 -3.79 -11.35 13.99
C GLU A 63 -5.24 -11.85 14.14
N GLN A 64 -6.21 -10.94 14.22
CA GLN A 64 -7.63 -11.25 14.45
C GLN A 64 -8.23 -12.06 13.31
N GLU A 65 -7.93 -11.69 12.07
CA GLU A 65 -8.42 -12.37 10.88
C GLU A 65 -7.55 -13.58 10.49
N GLN A 66 -6.47 -13.85 11.24
CA GLN A 66 -5.46 -14.87 10.89
C GLN A 66 -4.98 -14.73 9.45
N ALA A 67 -4.86 -13.48 8.98
CA ALA A 67 -4.53 -13.17 7.61
C ALA A 67 -3.07 -13.49 7.27
N ASP A 68 -2.80 -13.75 6.00
CA ASP A 68 -1.44 -13.89 5.50
C ASP A 68 -0.79 -12.50 5.35
N SER A 69 -1.57 -11.53 4.85
CA SER A 69 -1.18 -10.12 4.78
C SER A 69 -2.34 -9.17 5.00
N VAL A 70 -2.01 -7.94 5.43
CA VAL A 70 -2.94 -6.80 5.46
C VAL A 70 -2.37 -5.71 4.58
N ILE A 71 -3.16 -5.27 3.61
CA ILE A 71 -2.78 -4.27 2.60
C ILE A 71 -3.66 -3.04 2.75
N PRO A 72 -3.09 -1.85 2.98
CA PRO A 72 -3.82 -0.60 2.91
C PRO A 72 -4.34 -0.33 1.52
N VAL A 73 -5.65 -0.12 1.42
CA VAL A 73 -6.33 0.18 0.16
C VAL A 73 -7.19 1.42 0.29
N VAL A 74 -7.37 2.14 -0.80
CA VAL A 74 -8.28 3.28 -0.89
C VAL A 74 -9.24 3.06 -2.05
N LYS A 75 -10.48 3.51 -1.87
CA LYS A 75 -11.51 3.43 -2.90
C LYS A 75 -11.18 4.39 -4.05
N PHE A 76 -11.35 3.95 -5.29
CA PHE A 76 -11.29 4.87 -6.43
C PHE A 76 -12.35 5.96 -6.30
N SER A 77 -11.94 7.22 -6.37
CA SER A 77 -12.84 8.38 -6.39
C SER A 77 -13.69 8.44 -7.66
N PHE A 78 -13.15 7.96 -8.77
CA PHE A 78 -13.87 7.77 -10.03
C PHE A 78 -13.91 6.28 -10.40
N PRO A 79 -15.10 5.70 -10.74
CA PRO A 79 -15.23 4.27 -11.03
C PRO A 79 -14.39 3.84 -12.24
N PRO A 80 -13.37 2.99 -12.07
CA PRO A 80 -12.55 2.50 -13.20
C PRO A 80 -13.35 1.79 -14.27
N GLN A 81 -14.51 1.23 -13.92
CA GLN A 81 -15.42 0.56 -14.86
C GLN A 81 -15.96 1.51 -15.97
N ARG A 82 -15.84 2.82 -15.79
CA ARG A 82 -16.21 3.85 -16.78
C ARG A 82 -15.01 4.48 -17.45
N CYS A 83 -13.85 3.84 -17.40
CA CYS A 83 -12.66 4.37 -18.05
C CYS A 83 -12.76 4.30 -19.59
N VAL A 84 -12.04 5.21 -20.23
CA VAL A 84 -11.93 5.28 -21.69
C VAL A 84 -10.47 5.10 -22.10
N VAL A 85 -10.27 4.63 -23.32
CA VAL A 85 -8.95 4.55 -23.95
C VAL A 85 -8.91 5.47 -25.18
N ILE A 86 -7.73 6.02 -25.47
CA ILE A 86 -7.51 6.81 -26.68
C ILE A 86 -6.89 5.89 -27.72
N LYS A 87 -7.60 5.70 -28.85
CA LYS A 87 -7.11 4.97 -30.01
C LYS A 87 -7.27 5.86 -31.24
N ASP A 88 -6.19 6.09 -31.98
CA ASP A 88 -6.16 6.90 -33.19
C ASP A 88 -6.83 8.28 -33.01
N GLY A 89 -6.56 8.93 -31.86
CA GLY A 89 -7.13 10.24 -31.53
C GLY A 89 -8.62 10.22 -31.11
N ARG A 90 -9.22 9.04 -30.94
CA ARG A 90 -10.63 8.88 -30.58
C ARG A 90 -10.77 8.25 -29.19
N LEU A 91 -11.76 8.72 -28.42
CA LEU A 91 -12.13 8.13 -27.13
C LEU A 91 -13.02 6.90 -27.35
N THR A 92 -12.64 5.79 -26.75
CA THR A 92 -13.42 4.55 -26.79
C THR A 92 -13.59 4.04 -25.35
N PRO A 93 -14.83 3.81 -24.89
CA PRO A 93 -15.06 3.18 -23.59
C PRO A 93 -14.42 1.79 -23.53
N LYS A 94 -13.73 1.50 -22.42
CA LYS A 94 -13.15 0.16 -22.23
C LYS A 94 -14.24 -0.88 -21.93
N TRP A 95 -15.28 -0.46 -21.22
CA TRP A 95 -16.46 -1.26 -20.88
C TRP A 95 -17.74 -0.47 -21.21
N PRO A 96 -18.23 -0.51 -22.48
CA PRO A 96 -19.37 0.28 -22.96
C PRO A 96 -20.64 0.08 -22.14
N GLU A 97 -20.86 -1.12 -21.60
CA GLU A 97 -22.01 -1.50 -20.78
C GLU A 97 -22.14 -0.73 -19.47
N ASN A 98 -21.06 -0.11 -19.02
CA ASN A 98 -21.05 0.66 -17.78
C ASN A 98 -21.25 2.17 -17.99
N MET A 99 -21.21 2.66 -19.21
CA MET A 99 -21.28 4.09 -19.49
C MET A 99 -22.63 4.73 -19.11
N ALA A 100 -23.71 3.98 -19.22
CA ALA A 100 -25.07 4.42 -18.86
C ALA A 100 -25.43 4.22 -17.40
N LYS A 101 -24.62 3.49 -16.63
CA LYS A 101 -24.85 3.25 -15.20
C LYS A 101 -24.46 4.46 -14.37
N ARG A 102 -25.18 4.75 -13.30
CA ARG A 102 -24.76 5.78 -12.32
C ARG A 102 -23.53 5.26 -11.54
N SER A 103 -22.65 6.16 -11.13
CA SER A 103 -21.42 5.79 -10.41
C SER A 103 -21.71 5.03 -9.10
N GLN A 104 -22.80 5.38 -8.41
CA GLN A 104 -23.20 4.73 -7.17
C GLN A 104 -23.81 3.33 -7.34
N ASP A 105 -24.19 2.95 -8.56
CA ASP A 105 -24.75 1.63 -8.87
C ASP A 105 -23.65 0.63 -9.34
N LEU A 106 -22.42 1.12 -9.48
CA LEU A 106 -21.26 0.31 -9.83
C LEU A 106 -20.60 -0.24 -8.56
N GLU A 107 -20.08 -1.46 -8.67
CA GLU A 107 -19.31 -2.07 -7.60
C GLU A 107 -18.13 -1.17 -7.19
N PRO A 108 -17.95 -0.87 -5.89
CA PRO A 108 -16.80 -0.09 -5.45
C PRO A 108 -15.50 -0.86 -5.69
N LEU A 109 -14.55 -0.24 -6.38
CA LEU A 109 -13.22 -0.77 -6.58
C LEU A 109 -12.23 0.00 -5.74
N TYR A 110 -11.15 -0.70 -5.35
CA TYR A 110 -10.09 -0.17 -4.52
C TYR A 110 -8.74 -0.37 -5.21
N HIS A 111 -7.75 0.41 -4.81
CA HIS A 111 -6.36 0.20 -5.21
C HIS A 111 -5.44 0.24 -3.99
N ASP A 112 -4.26 -0.34 -4.14
CA ASP A 112 -3.18 -0.26 -3.17
C ASP A 112 -2.79 1.20 -2.92
N CYS A 113 -2.52 1.52 -1.67
CA CYS A 113 -2.12 2.86 -1.25
C CYS A 113 -0.62 3.15 -1.41
N GLY A 114 0.20 2.13 -1.67
CA GLY A 114 1.66 2.28 -1.73
C GLY A 114 2.30 2.77 -0.42
N GLN A 115 1.73 2.43 0.73
CA GLN A 115 2.17 2.98 2.02
C GLN A 115 2.94 1.98 2.89
N PHE A 116 2.29 0.88 3.23
CA PHE A 116 2.89 -0.17 4.07
C PHE A 116 2.17 -1.50 3.88
N TYR A 117 2.82 -2.60 4.28
CA TYR A 117 2.27 -3.95 4.19
C TYR A 117 2.59 -4.71 5.48
N CYS A 118 1.56 -5.25 6.15
CA CYS A 118 1.72 -6.10 7.32
C CYS A 118 1.63 -7.57 6.90
N LEU A 119 2.56 -8.40 7.36
CA LEU A 119 2.75 -9.76 6.86
C LEU A 119 2.89 -10.75 8.02
N ASN A 120 2.28 -11.92 7.87
CA ASN A 120 2.67 -13.11 8.61
C ASN A 120 3.93 -13.69 7.95
N VAL A 121 5.04 -13.75 8.69
CA VAL A 121 6.35 -14.11 8.14
C VAL A 121 6.39 -15.57 7.67
N GLU A 122 5.77 -16.50 8.41
CA GLU A 122 5.73 -17.91 8.01
C GLU A 122 5.00 -18.10 6.67
N ARG A 123 3.84 -17.42 6.52
CA ARG A 123 3.04 -17.45 5.28
C ARG A 123 3.78 -16.79 4.12
N PHE A 124 4.41 -15.63 4.39
CA PHE A 124 5.23 -14.93 3.41
C PHE A 124 6.39 -15.80 2.90
N ARG A 125 7.11 -16.51 3.78
CA ARG A 125 8.19 -17.41 3.36
C ARG A 125 7.73 -18.54 2.47
N LYS A 126 6.48 -19.01 2.64
CA LYS A 126 5.89 -20.07 1.79
C LYS A 126 5.47 -19.51 0.43
N GLN A 127 4.83 -18.38 0.38
CA GLN A 127 4.20 -17.81 -0.82
C GLN A 127 5.09 -16.83 -1.58
N LYS A 128 6.07 -16.20 -0.92
CA LYS A 128 7.02 -15.22 -1.48
C LYS A 128 6.35 -14.08 -2.24
N ALA A 129 5.22 -13.63 -1.75
CA ALA A 129 4.41 -12.56 -2.33
C ALA A 129 3.81 -11.68 -1.23
N ILE A 130 3.51 -10.42 -1.54
CA ILE A 130 2.72 -9.53 -0.66
C ILE A 130 1.23 -9.84 -0.80
N TRP A 131 0.78 -10.03 -2.04
CA TRP A 131 -0.56 -10.49 -2.38
C TRP A 131 -0.61 -12.03 -2.25
N MET A 132 -0.90 -12.48 -1.03
CA MET A 132 -0.97 -13.89 -0.65
C MET A 132 -2.40 -14.45 -0.80
N GLU A 133 -2.64 -15.69 -0.41
CA GLU A 133 -3.95 -16.33 -0.55
C GLU A 133 -5.02 -15.68 0.31
N HIS A 134 -4.67 -15.31 1.57
CA HIS A 134 -5.59 -14.64 2.49
C HIS A 134 -5.14 -13.21 2.78
N VAL A 135 -5.55 -12.28 1.94
CA VAL A 135 -5.27 -10.83 2.08
C VAL A 135 -6.47 -10.13 2.68
N VAL A 136 -6.26 -9.39 3.76
CA VAL A 136 -7.29 -8.55 4.39
C VAL A 136 -7.04 -7.08 4.04
N PRO A 137 -8.03 -6.34 3.52
CA PRO A 137 -7.88 -4.93 3.22
C PRO A 137 -7.91 -4.08 4.49
N PHE A 138 -6.99 -3.12 4.60
CA PHE A 138 -7.08 -2.02 5.54
C PHE A 138 -7.53 -0.77 4.79
N ILE A 139 -8.85 -0.48 4.83
CA ILE A 139 -9.44 0.62 4.07
C ILE A 139 -9.02 1.96 4.67
N GLN A 140 -8.38 2.79 3.85
CA GLN A 140 -7.92 4.13 4.18
C GLN A 140 -8.84 5.20 3.59
N ASP A 141 -8.86 6.36 4.25
CA ASP A 141 -9.46 7.56 3.71
C ASP A 141 -8.52 8.20 2.67
N GLU A 142 -9.06 8.72 1.57
CA GLU A 142 -8.28 9.35 0.48
C GLU A 142 -7.42 10.52 0.96
N MET A 143 -7.84 11.22 2.02
CA MET A 143 -7.04 12.29 2.62
C MET A 143 -5.77 11.78 3.31
N ASN A 144 -5.75 10.53 3.76
CA ASN A 144 -4.61 9.90 4.43
C ASN A 144 -3.71 9.11 3.49
N VAL A 145 -3.92 9.23 2.18
CA VAL A 145 -3.19 8.48 1.16
C VAL A 145 -2.60 9.43 0.12
N GLN A 146 -1.32 9.28 -0.16
CA GLN A 146 -0.66 9.87 -1.32
C GLN A 146 0.58 9.04 -1.65
N ASP A 147 0.57 8.44 -2.81
CA ASP A 147 1.76 7.85 -3.41
C ASP A 147 2.57 8.98 -4.08
N ILE A 148 3.89 8.99 -3.87
CA ILE A 148 4.74 10.09 -4.32
C ILE A 148 5.76 9.55 -5.31
N ASP A 149 5.40 9.63 -6.59
CA ASP A 149 6.25 9.25 -7.72
C ASP A 149 6.75 10.47 -8.50
N THR A 150 6.01 11.58 -8.43
CA THR A 150 6.29 12.78 -9.21
C THR A 150 6.37 14.04 -8.34
N PRO A 151 6.97 15.14 -8.83
CA PRO A 151 6.92 16.44 -8.14
C PRO A 151 5.51 16.97 -7.91
N GLU A 152 4.56 16.60 -8.75
CA GLU A 152 3.15 16.95 -8.61
C GLU A 152 2.52 16.23 -7.40
N ASP A 153 2.80 14.93 -7.22
CA ASP A 153 2.36 14.15 -6.06
C ASP A 153 2.89 14.74 -4.77
N TRP A 154 4.14 15.20 -4.77
CA TRP A 154 4.72 15.88 -3.62
C TRP A 154 3.94 17.12 -3.22
N LYS A 155 3.55 17.97 -4.19
CA LYS A 155 2.74 19.17 -3.92
C LYS A 155 1.37 18.82 -3.34
N ILE A 156 0.74 17.76 -3.88
CA ILE A 156 -0.54 17.25 -3.38
C ILE A 156 -0.37 16.73 -1.94
N ALA A 157 0.69 15.97 -1.66
CA ALA A 157 1.00 15.50 -0.32
C ALA A 157 1.19 16.67 0.66
N GLU A 158 1.94 17.72 0.28
CA GLU A 158 2.08 18.92 1.12
C GLU A 158 0.75 19.62 1.42
N MET A 159 -0.14 19.72 0.43
CA MET A 159 -1.46 20.31 0.63
C MET A 159 -2.32 19.46 1.58
N LYS A 160 -2.38 18.14 1.37
CA LYS A 160 -3.08 17.20 2.27
C LYS A 160 -2.53 17.30 3.70
N TYR A 161 -1.21 17.32 3.84
CA TYR A 161 -0.56 17.44 5.15
C TYR A 161 -0.92 18.72 5.89
N LYS A 162 -0.93 19.87 5.21
CA LYS A 162 -1.33 21.16 5.78
C LYS A 162 -2.80 21.16 6.21
N LEU A 163 -3.69 20.56 5.42
CA LEU A 163 -5.11 20.43 5.76
C LEU A 163 -5.34 19.54 6.98
N LEU A 164 -4.68 18.40 7.04
CA LEU A 164 -4.79 17.48 8.18
C LEU A 164 -4.28 18.13 9.48
N ARG A 165 -3.13 18.79 9.45
CA ARG A 165 -2.58 19.49 10.62
C ARG A 165 -3.34 20.76 10.98
N GLY A 166 -3.89 21.48 10.00
CA GLY A 166 -4.71 22.66 10.25
C GLY A 166 -6.05 22.35 10.92
N SER A 167 -6.56 21.12 10.77
CA SER A 167 -7.75 20.63 11.49
C SER A 167 -7.46 20.24 12.95
N GLU A 168 -6.22 19.85 13.28
CA GLU A 168 -5.79 19.53 14.66
C GLU A 168 -5.64 20.76 15.57
N VAL A 169 -5.51 21.97 14.98
CA VAL A 169 -5.30 23.23 15.73
C VAL A 169 -6.62 23.95 16.04
N ARG A 170 -7.77 23.44 15.62
CA ARG A 170 -9.09 24.05 15.81
C ARG A 170 -10.00 23.36 16.82
N VAL A 171 -9.42 22.69 17.83
CA VAL A 171 -10.18 22.13 18.97
C VAL A 171 -9.77 22.83 20.25
#